data_b4943c4379239b908f4228bce9c73bd9
#
_entry.id   b4943c4379239b908f4228bce9c73bd9
#
_cell.length_a   1.000
_cell.length_b   1.000
_cell.length_c   1.000
_cell.angle_alpha   90.00
_cell.angle_beta   90.00
_cell.angle_gamma   90.00
#
_symmetry.space_group_name_H-M   'P 1'
#
loop_
_entity.id
_entity.type
_entity.pdbx_description
1 polymer ?
#
loop_
_entity_poly.entity_id
_entity_poly.type
_entity_poly.pdbx_seq_one_letter_code
_entity_poly.pdbx_strand_id
1 'polypeptide(L)'
;MFLGFKHLDNSAIIEASTLISEHFHMTLDLSSPEIFGFAAATLSTIAFLPQVIKTWKTRSAKDVSYALLLTFSTGCFCWVIYGYQTDAKPVMIANAFTLTLNLAILAMKFAFENESNAM
;
A
#
# COMPACT_ATOMS: atom_id res chain seq x y z
N MET A 1 29.93 3.10 -18.12
CA MET A 1 29.56 2.65 -16.77
C MET A 1 29.45 1.12 -16.72
N PHE A 2 28.66 0.50 -17.58
CA PHE A 2 28.54 -0.96 -17.62
C PHE A 2 29.82 -1.68 -18.06
N LEU A 3 30.63 -1.03 -18.86
CA LEU A 3 31.87 -1.62 -19.35
C LEU A 3 32.93 -1.80 -18.25
N GLY A 4 32.89 -0.98 -17.20
CA GLY A 4 33.81 -1.09 -16.07
C GLY A 4 33.58 -2.34 -15.23
N PHE A 5 32.34 -2.84 -15.19
CA PHE A 5 32.01 -4.03 -14.42
C PHE A 5 32.43 -5.34 -15.06
N LYS A 6 32.72 -5.32 -16.36
CA LYS A 6 33.18 -6.52 -17.06
C LYS A 6 34.57 -6.98 -16.63
N HIS A 7 35.37 -6.08 -16.09
CA HIS A 7 36.72 -6.38 -15.63
C HIS A 7 36.79 -6.84 -14.17
N LEU A 8 35.66 -6.74 -13.45
CA LEU A 8 35.59 -7.22 -12.09
C LEU A 8 35.08 -8.65 -12.06
N ASP A 9 35.71 -9.46 -11.22
CA ASP A 9 35.25 -10.82 -10.99
C ASP A 9 33.82 -10.78 -10.38
N ASN A 10 32.92 -11.55 -10.99
CA ASN A 10 31.52 -11.61 -10.53
C ASN A 10 31.41 -12.06 -9.07
N SER A 11 32.31 -12.98 -8.65
CA SER A 11 32.30 -13.45 -7.26
C SER A 11 32.67 -12.34 -6.29
N ALA A 12 33.63 -11.48 -6.64
CA ALA A 12 34.02 -10.34 -5.80
C ALA A 12 32.87 -9.32 -5.65
N ILE A 13 32.14 -9.07 -6.76
CA ILE A 13 30.99 -8.17 -6.75
C ILE A 13 29.88 -8.73 -5.87
N ILE A 14 29.58 -10.03 -5.97
CA ILE A 14 28.56 -10.71 -5.17
C ILE A 14 28.92 -10.68 -3.69
N GLU A 15 30.16 -10.97 -3.33
CA GLU A 15 30.63 -10.91 -1.95
C GLU A 15 30.52 -9.49 -1.38
N ALA A 16 30.97 -8.49 -2.13
CA ALA A 16 30.87 -7.10 -1.71
C ALA A 16 29.42 -6.68 -1.52
N SER A 17 28.53 -7.04 -2.43
CA SER A 17 27.10 -6.77 -2.32
C SER A 17 26.47 -7.43 -1.10
N THR A 18 26.84 -8.68 -0.83
CA THR A 18 26.33 -9.43 0.31
C THR A 18 26.79 -8.80 1.63
N LEU A 19 28.08 -8.45 1.73
CA LEU A 19 28.63 -7.81 2.92
C LEU A 19 27.99 -6.44 3.19
N ILE A 20 27.79 -5.65 2.15
CA ILE A 20 27.13 -4.35 2.26
C ILE A 20 25.69 -4.54 2.71
N SER A 21 24.98 -5.48 2.11
CA SER A 21 23.59 -5.79 2.45
C SER A 21 23.45 -6.22 3.90
N GLU A 22 24.31 -7.14 4.36
CA GLU A 22 24.30 -7.60 5.75
C GLU A 22 24.61 -6.47 6.73
N HIS A 23 25.57 -5.61 6.39
CA HIS A 23 25.94 -4.48 7.22
C HIS A 23 24.78 -3.49 7.36
N PHE A 24 24.08 -3.18 6.28
CA PHE A 24 22.92 -2.31 6.30
C PHE A 24 21.74 -2.93 7.07
N HIS A 25 21.54 -4.24 6.98
CA HIS A 25 20.52 -4.94 7.75
C HIS A 25 20.76 -4.87 9.26
N MET A 26 22.04 -4.84 9.67
CA MET A 26 22.39 -4.79 11.09
C MET A 26 22.28 -3.38 11.70
N THR A 27 22.46 -2.32 10.90
CA THR A 27 22.49 -0.95 11.42
C THR A 27 21.12 -0.28 11.36
N LEU A 28 20.56 -0.14 10.20
CA LEU A 28 19.23 0.40 9.99
C LEU A 28 18.85 0.08 8.56
N ASP A 29 17.79 -0.64 8.40
CA ASP A 29 17.42 -1.20 7.10
C ASP A 29 16.78 -0.17 6.15
N LEU A 30 17.40 1.01 6.06
CA LEU A 30 16.93 2.12 5.19
C LEU A 30 17.14 1.82 3.72
N SER A 31 18.02 0.89 3.38
CA SER A 31 18.26 0.51 1.99
C SER A 31 17.35 -0.62 1.51
N SER A 32 16.59 -1.23 2.42
CA SER A 32 15.66 -2.31 2.08
C SER A 32 14.44 -1.74 1.36
N PRO A 33 14.02 -2.33 0.23
CA PRO A 33 12.77 -1.95 -0.42
C PRO A 33 11.56 -2.08 0.50
N GLU A 34 11.62 -2.98 1.48
CA GLU A 34 10.52 -3.21 2.41
C GLU A 34 10.25 -2.01 3.32
N ILE A 35 11.29 -1.26 3.72
CA ILE A 35 11.09 -0.10 4.58
C ILE A 35 10.30 0.98 3.87
N PHE A 36 10.55 1.18 2.58
CA PHE A 36 9.79 2.12 1.77
C PHE A 36 8.37 1.63 1.56
N GLY A 37 8.19 0.33 1.40
CA GLY A 37 6.86 -0.29 1.31
C GLY A 37 6.04 -0.07 2.58
N PHE A 38 6.61 -0.32 3.75
CA PHE A 38 5.93 -0.09 5.02
C PHE A 38 5.69 1.39 5.31
N ALA A 39 6.63 2.27 4.95
CA ALA A 39 6.44 3.71 5.06
C ALA A 39 5.29 4.18 4.19
N ALA A 40 5.24 3.74 2.94
CA ALA A 40 4.16 4.06 2.02
C ALA A 40 2.82 3.54 2.54
N ALA A 41 2.79 2.31 3.06
CA ALA A 41 1.61 1.69 3.64
C ALA A 41 1.07 2.53 4.81
N THR A 42 1.96 2.94 5.71
CA THR A 42 1.60 3.75 6.88
C THR A 42 1.04 5.11 6.46
N LEU A 43 1.73 5.79 5.55
CA LEU A 43 1.29 7.11 5.06
C LEU A 43 -0.05 7.02 4.34
N SER A 44 -0.25 5.99 3.52
CA SER A 44 -1.50 5.78 2.81
C SER A 44 -2.66 5.52 3.78
N THR A 45 -2.42 4.68 4.79
CA THR A 45 -3.44 4.39 5.80
C THR A 45 -3.82 5.64 6.58
N ILE A 46 -2.82 6.41 7.01
CA ILE A 46 -3.07 7.67 7.73
C ILE A 46 -3.85 8.66 6.86
N ALA A 47 -3.55 8.70 5.57
CA ALA A 47 -4.24 9.59 4.63
C ALA A 47 -5.74 9.25 4.49
N PHE A 48 -6.09 7.96 4.54
CA PHE A 48 -7.48 7.53 4.43
C PHE A 48 -8.28 7.66 5.73
N LEU A 49 -7.62 7.58 6.88
CA LEU A 49 -8.29 7.61 8.18
C LEU A 49 -9.16 8.87 8.38
N PRO A 50 -8.67 10.10 8.11
CA PRO A 50 -9.51 11.29 8.27
C PRO A 50 -10.76 11.23 7.41
N GLN A 51 -10.69 10.68 6.21
CA GLN A 51 -11.83 10.55 5.32
C GLN A 51 -12.87 9.59 5.89
N VAL A 52 -12.45 8.46 6.41
CA VAL A 52 -13.35 7.50 7.06
C VAL A 52 -14.04 8.14 8.27
N ILE A 53 -13.26 8.80 9.12
CA ILE A 53 -13.78 9.47 10.32
C ILE A 53 -14.75 10.57 9.94
N LYS A 54 -14.42 11.39 8.95
CA LYS A 54 -15.28 12.46 8.46
C LYS A 54 -16.60 11.91 7.94
N THR A 55 -16.55 10.87 7.12
CA THR A 55 -17.74 10.22 6.57
C THR A 55 -18.63 9.68 7.67
N TRP A 56 -18.04 9.06 8.68
CA TRP A 56 -18.77 8.53 9.83
C TRP A 56 -19.44 9.65 10.63
N LYS A 57 -18.70 10.72 10.93
CA LYS A 57 -19.21 11.84 11.76
C LYS A 57 -20.27 12.66 11.04
N THR A 58 -20.07 12.92 9.76
CA THR A 58 -21.01 13.74 8.97
C THR A 58 -22.18 12.93 8.43
N ARG A 59 -22.09 11.60 8.51
CA ARG A 59 -23.07 10.66 7.94
C ARG A 59 -23.34 10.97 6.46
N SER A 60 -22.30 11.33 5.74
CA SER A 60 -22.37 11.68 4.33
C SER A 60 -21.11 11.28 3.57
N ALA A 61 -21.29 10.65 2.45
CA ALA A 61 -20.21 10.31 1.51
C ALA A 61 -20.55 10.85 0.11
N LYS A 62 -21.23 11.98 0.05
CA LYS A 62 -21.69 12.58 -1.21
C LYS A 62 -20.55 12.95 -2.14
N ASP A 63 -19.39 13.33 -1.56
CA ASP A 63 -18.22 13.76 -2.33
C ASP A 63 -17.45 12.61 -2.97
N VAL A 64 -17.80 11.38 -2.64
CA VAL A 64 -17.09 10.19 -3.14
C VAL A 64 -18.01 9.42 -4.07
N SER A 65 -17.57 9.17 -5.30
CA SER A 65 -18.40 8.45 -6.26
C SER A 65 -18.31 6.93 -6.09
N TYR A 66 -19.39 6.23 -6.37
CA TYR A 66 -19.41 4.76 -6.39
C TYR A 66 -18.41 4.21 -7.40
N ALA A 67 -18.32 4.83 -8.57
CA ALA A 67 -17.39 4.39 -9.60
C ALA A 67 -15.94 4.45 -9.11
N LEU A 68 -15.57 5.52 -8.41
CA LEU A 68 -14.24 5.67 -7.83
C LEU A 68 -13.97 4.57 -6.79
N LEU A 69 -14.91 4.38 -5.87
CA LEU A 69 -14.74 3.40 -4.80
C LEU A 69 -14.63 1.97 -5.36
N LEU A 70 -15.48 1.61 -6.31
CA LEU A 70 -15.47 0.28 -6.91
C LEU A 70 -14.19 0.05 -7.72
N THR A 71 -13.80 1.01 -8.54
CA THR A 71 -12.58 0.91 -9.35
C THR A 71 -11.35 0.79 -8.47
N PHE A 72 -11.25 1.65 -7.45
CA PHE A 72 -10.11 1.64 -6.55
C PHE A 72 -10.05 0.37 -5.71
N SER A 73 -11.20 -0.11 -5.24
CA SER A 73 -11.28 -1.38 -4.50
C SER A 73 -10.85 -2.57 -5.34
N THR A 74 -11.24 -2.59 -6.61
CA THR A 74 -10.81 -3.63 -7.56
C THR A 74 -9.29 -3.59 -7.74
N GLY A 75 -8.73 -2.39 -7.88
CA GLY A 75 -7.27 -2.21 -7.96
C GLY A 75 -6.55 -2.73 -6.73
N CYS A 76 -7.04 -2.37 -5.54
CA CYS A 76 -6.46 -2.85 -4.28
C CYS A 76 -6.53 -4.37 -4.18
N PHE A 77 -7.64 -4.96 -4.59
CA PHE A 77 -7.79 -6.41 -4.60
C PHE A 77 -6.76 -7.08 -5.52
N CYS A 78 -6.56 -6.54 -6.71
CA CYS A 78 -5.53 -7.04 -7.63
C CYS A 78 -4.12 -6.92 -7.02
N TRP A 79 -3.84 -5.82 -6.32
CA TRP A 79 -2.56 -5.62 -5.64
C TRP A 79 -2.35 -6.59 -4.49
N VAL A 80 -3.40 -6.95 -3.77
CA VAL A 80 -3.31 -7.99 -2.71
C VAL A 80 -2.91 -9.33 -3.33
N ILE A 81 -3.54 -9.71 -4.44
CA ILE A 81 -3.20 -10.95 -5.15
C ILE A 81 -1.75 -10.91 -5.64
N TYR A 82 -1.36 -9.81 -6.26
CA TYR A 82 0.02 -9.62 -6.73
C TYR A 82 1.02 -9.72 -5.59
N GLY A 83 0.75 -9.04 -4.48
CA GLY A 83 1.61 -9.08 -3.30
C GLY A 83 1.74 -10.48 -2.71
N TYR A 84 0.65 -11.24 -2.73
CA TYR A 84 0.68 -12.63 -2.28
C TYR A 84 1.54 -13.51 -3.20
N GLN A 85 1.36 -13.37 -4.52
CA GLN A 85 2.09 -14.18 -5.49
C GLN A 85 3.58 -13.87 -5.55
N THR A 86 3.95 -12.62 -5.25
CA THR A 86 5.35 -12.17 -5.31
C THR A 86 6.02 -12.11 -3.94
N ASP A 87 5.32 -12.54 -2.89
CA ASP A 87 5.77 -12.46 -1.50
C ASP A 87 6.16 -11.02 -1.09
N ALA A 88 5.46 -10.05 -1.66
CA ALA A 88 5.63 -8.64 -1.33
C ALA A 88 4.69 -8.25 -0.18
N LYS A 89 5.09 -8.58 1.05
CA LYS A 89 4.26 -8.37 2.25
C LYS A 89 3.79 -6.92 2.44
N PRO A 90 4.66 -5.89 2.29
CA PRO A 90 4.18 -4.51 2.44
C PRO A 90 3.08 -4.14 1.45
N VAL A 91 3.19 -4.57 0.21
CA VAL A 91 2.19 -4.31 -0.83
C VAL A 91 0.86 -4.99 -0.48
N MET A 92 0.94 -6.25 -0.05
CA MET A 92 -0.24 -7.03 0.32
C MET A 92 -0.96 -6.42 1.51
N ILE A 93 -0.23 -6.10 2.58
CA ILE A 93 -0.79 -5.54 3.81
C ILE A 93 -1.39 -4.16 3.55
N ALA A 94 -0.67 -3.28 2.86
CA ALA A 94 -1.12 -1.93 2.55
C ALA A 94 -2.44 -1.94 1.78
N ASN A 95 -2.50 -2.76 0.74
CA ASN A 95 -3.69 -2.81 -0.10
C ASN A 95 -4.86 -3.52 0.60
N ALA A 96 -4.59 -4.50 1.46
CA ALA A 96 -5.64 -5.11 2.27
C ALA A 96 -6.26 -4.09 3.24
N PHE A 97 -5.46 -3.26 3.91
CA PHE A 97 -5.96 -2.19 4.76
C PHE A 97 -6.75 -1.16 3.96
N THR A 98 -6.20 -0.71 2.85
CA THR A 98 -6.86 0.28 1.99
C THR A 98 -8.18 -0.26 1.46
N LEU A 99 -8.20 -1.52 1.04
CA LEU A 99 -9.41 -2.17 0.59
C LEU A 99 -10.48 -2.19 1.69
N THR A 100 -10.08 -2.54 2.91
CA THR A 100 -10.99 -2.54 4.06
C THR A 100 -11.59 -1.16 4.31
N LEU A 101 -10.75 -0.10 4.30
CA LEU A 101 -11.21 1.27 4.49
C LEU A 101 -12.14 1.72 3.35
N ASN A 102 -11.80 1.37 2.12
CA ASN A 102 -12.63 1.69 0.96
C ASN A 102 -14.01 1.01 1.03
N LEU A 103 -14.02 -0.27 1.42
CA LEU A 103 -15.27 -1.00 1.59
C LEU A 103 -16.10 -0.42 2.73
N ALA A 104 -15.46 0.06 3.79
CA ALA A 104 -16.16 0.75 4.87
C ALA A 104 -16.82 2.04 4.37
N ILE A 105 -16.10 2.84 3.58
CA ILE A 105 -16.65 4.05 2.98
C ILE A 105 -17.81 3.71 2.04
N LEU A 106 -17.65 2.68 1.22
CA LEU A 106 -18.70 2.22 0.31
C LEU A 106 -19.95 1.80 1.07
N ALA A 107 -19.79 1.03 2.14
CA ALA A 107 -20.90 0.60 2.98
C ALA A 107 -21.61 1.79 3.64
N MET A 108 -20.84 2.75 4.16
CA MET A 108 -21.40 3.98 4.75
C MET A 108 -22.13 4.82 3.71
N LYS A 109 -21.56 4.97 2.52
CA LYS A 109 -22.19 5.70 1.43
C LYS A 109 -23.53 5.10 1.08
N PHE A 110 -23.59 3.80 0.91
CA PHE A 110 -24.83 3.07 0.60
C PHE A 110 -25.86 3.22 1.72
N ALA A 111 -25.44 3.05 2.99
CA ALA A 111 -26.33 3.15 4.13
C ALA A 111 -26.88 4.57 4.31
N PHE A 112 -26.02 5.59 4.18
CA PHE A 112 -26.43 6.98 4.38
C PHE A 112 -27.33 7.49 3.24
N GLU A 113 -27.11 7.05 2.02
CA GLU A 113 -28.00 7.36 0.90
C GLU A 113 -29.37 6.72 1.09
N ASN A 114 -29.42 5.48 1.57
CA ASN A 114 -30.69 4.83 1.87
C ASN A 114 -31.47 5.54 2.97
N GLU A 115 -30.78 5.99 4.02
CA GLU A 115 -31.42 6.80 5.08
C GLU A 115 -31.99 8.10 4.52
N SER A 116 -31.23 8.78 3.65
CA SER A 116 -31.68 10.02 3.02
C SER A 116 -32.88 9.80 2.12
N ASN A 117 -32.92 8.70 1.37
CA ASN A 117 -34.03 8.39 0.48
C ASN A 117 -35.27 7.95 1.23
N ALA A 118 -35.11 7.39 2.44
CA ALA A 118 -36.24 6.98 3.29
C ALA A 118 -36.98 8.17 3.94
N MET A 119 -36.32 9.32 4.01
CA MET A 119 -36.90 10.56 4.54
C MET A 119 -37.55 11.37 3.44
#